data_5d666e74c9b2cc8082794e496b9ff175
#
_entry.id   5d666e74c9b2cc8082794e496b9ff175
#
_cell.length_a   1.000
_cell.length_b   1.000
_cell.length_c   1.000
_cell.angle_alpha   90.00
_cell.angle_beta   90.00
_cell.angle_gamma   90.00
#
_symmetry.space_group_name_H-M   'P 1'
#
loop_
_entity.id
_entity.type
_entity.pdbx_description
1 polymer ?
#
loop_
_entity_poly.entity_id
_entity_poly.type
_entity_poly.pdbx_seq_one_letter_code
_entity_poly.pdbx_strand_id
1 'polypeptide(L)'
;MNQACEWCNSKNVTQISGSVFWELPDGTRAIEITNTPTFSCPDCSMVYQSEQIVKKIEDQLFLIDCKKIGKVISYLDLMAVPRLLKKNYFDYFSP
;
A
#
# COMPACT_ATOMS: atom_id res chain seq x y z
N MET A 1 -12.10 15.47 -4.25
CA MET A 1 -11.70 15.81 -2.88
C MET A 1 -10.25 16.26 -2.90
N ASN A 2 -9.97 17.41 -2.33
CA ASN A 2 -8.61 17.95 -2.34
C ASN A 2 -7.79 17.27 -1.24
N GLN A 3 -6.71 16.63 -1.66
CA GLN A 3 -5.77 16.01 -0.75
C GLN A 3 -4.70 17.03 -0.38
N ALA A 4 -4.48 17.25 0.90
CA ALA A 4 -3.38 18.07 1.37
C ALA A 4 -2.17 17.19 1.68
N CYS A 5 -0.97 17.74 1.46
CA CYS A 5 0.26 17.03 1.80
C CYS A 5 0.33 16.79 3.32
N GLU A 6 0.63 15.56 3.70
CA GLU A 6 0.74 15.18 5.11
C GLU A 6 1.96 15.80 5.80
N TRP A 7 2.92 16.31 5.02
CA TRP A 7 4.18 16.82 5.54
C TRP A 7 4.21 18.34 5.63
N CYS A 8 3.63 19.03 4.64
CA CYS A 8 3.68 20.49 4.60
C CYS A 8 2.32 21.15 4.42
N ASN A 9 1.24 20.36 4.37
CA ASN A 9 -0.13 20.82 4.19
C ASN A 9 -0.40 21.54 2.87
N SER A 10 0.48 21.42 1.89
CA SER A 10 0.27 22.03 0.59
C SER A 10 -0.90 21.38 -0.12
N LYS A 11 -1.69 22.18 -0.83
CA LYS A 11 -2.77 21.68 -1.67
C LYS A 11 -2.31 21.29 -3.07
N ASN A 12 -1.03 21.44 -3.36
CA ASN A 12 -0.46 21.13 -4.68
C ASN A 12 -0.02 19.67 -4.80
N VAL A 13 -0.27 18.84 -3.79
CA VAL A 13 0.05 17.41 -3.85
C VAL A 13 -0.74 16.74 -4.97
N THR A 14 -0.05 15.87 -5.72
CA THR A 14 -0.64 15.12 -6.82
C THR A 14 -0.50 13.63 -6.57
N GLN A 15 -1.43 12.85 -7.14
CA GLN A 15 -1.36 11.40 -7.06
C GLN A 15 -0.68 10.87 -8.32
N ILE A 16 0.32 10.03 -8.12
CA ILE A 16 1.06 9.37 -9.20
C ILE A 16 1.07 7.87 -8.93
N SER A 17 1.52 7.09 -9.92
CA SER A 17 1.78 5.66 -9.75
C SER A 17 3.25 5.46 -9.46
N GLY A 18 3.55 4.71 -8.39
CA GLY A 18 4.93 4.45 -8.00
C GLY A 18 5.15 2.99 -7.64
N SER A 19 6.42 2.60 -7.61
CA SER A 19 6.81 1.27 -7.13
C SER A 19 7.30 1.38 -5.70
N VAL A 20 6.87 0.43 -4.87
CA VAL A 20 7.32 0.35 -3.48
C VAL A 20 7.81 -1.06 -3.20
N PHE A 21 8.81 -1.18 -2.34
CA PHE A 21 9.28 -2.48 -1.86
C PHE A 21 8.66 -2.73 -0.49
N TRP A 22 8.15 -3.93 -0.31
CA TRP A 22 7.42 -4.29 0.91
C TRP A 22 7.87 -5.64 1.40
N GLU A 23 8.27 -5.71 2.68
CA GLU A 23 8.62 -6.97 3.29
C GLU A 23 7.34 -7.76 3.61
N LEU A 24 7.36 -9.06 3.28
CA LEU A 24 6.22 -9.91 3.58
C LEU A 24 6.05 -10.11 5.09
N PRO A 25 4.81 -10.32 5.56
CA PRO A 25 4.56 -10.47 7.01
C PRO A 25 5.35 -11.60 7.67
N ASP A 26 5.69 -12.65 6.92
CA ASP A 26 6.50 -13.76 7.44
C ASP A 26 8.00 -13.46 7.47
N GLY A 27 8.42 -12.31 6.95
CA GLY A 27 9.81 -11.89 6.95
C GLY A 27 10.72 -12.65 6.01
N THR A 28 10.19 -13.50 5.10
CA THR A 28 11.02 -14.35 4.26
C THR A 28 11.65 -13.61 3.09
N ARG A 29 10.99 -12.56 2.59
CA ARG A 29 11.45 -11.79 1.45
C ARG A 29 10.69 -10.48 1.32
N ALA A 30 11.20 -9.59 0.49
CA ALA A 30 10.49 -8.39 0.07
C ALA A 30 9.98 -8.56 -1.36
N ILE A 31 8.90 -7.88 -1.68
CA ILE A 31 8.33 -7.84 -3.02
C ILE A 31 8.30 -6.39 -3.50
N GLU A 32 8.24 -6.22 -4.82
CA GLU A 32 8.00 -4.92 -5.43
C GLU A 32 6.53 -4.82 -5.82
N ILE A 33 5.85 -3.76 -5.36
CA ILE A 33 4.47 -3.47 -5.72
C ILE A 33 4.50 -2.29 -6.67
N THR A 34 4.17 -2.56 -7.94
CA THR A 34 4.18 -1.54 -8.99
C THR A 34 2.82 -0.83 -9.06
N ASN A 35 2.79 0.33 -9.70
CA ASN A 35 1.56 1.10 -9.90
C ASN A 35 0.80 1.37 -8.61
N THR A 36 1.54 1.53 -7.51
CA THR A 36 0.95 1.84 -6.21
C THR A 36 0.55 3.31 -6.17
N PRO A 37 -0.68 3.64 -5.70
CA PRO A 37 -1.06 5.02 -5.52
C PRO A 37 -0.10 5.74 -4.58
N THR A 38 0.52 6.78 -5.09
CA THR A 38 1.59 7.51 -4.41
C THR A 38 1.31 9.00 -4.51
N PHE A 39 1.57 9.74 -3.46
CA PHE A 39 1.42 11.19 -3.46
C PHE A 39 2.77 11.85 -3.62
N SER A 40 2.82 12.84 -4.50
CA SER A 40 4.02 13.65 -4.74
C SER A 40 3.69 15.11 -4.47
N CYS A 41 4.47 15.74 -3.61
CA CYS A 41 4.29 17.12 -3.26
C CYS A 41 5.45 17.93 -3.82
N PRO A 42 5.21 18.87 -4.76
CA PRO A 42 6.30 19.69 -5.30
C PRO A 42 6.84 20.71 -4.31
N ASP A 43 6.05 21.10 -3.32
CA ASP A 43 6.44 22.15 -2.38
C ASP A 43 7.46 21.69 -1.34
N CYS A 44 7.35 20.43 -0.88
CA CYS A 44 8.30 19.86 0.07
C CYS A 44 9.12 18.72 -0.50
N SER A 45 8.91 18.38 -1.77
CA SER A 45 9.61 17.30 -2.49
C SER A 45 9.41 15.92 -1.89
N MET A 46 8.38 15.73 -1.07
CA MET A 46 8.08 14.42 -0.48
C MET A 46 7.28 13.55 -1.44
N VAL A 47 7.61 12.27 -1.45
CA VAL A 47 6.87 11.24 -2.19
C VAL A 47 6.51 10.17 -1.17
N TYR A 48 5.22 9.88 -1.03
CA TYR A 48 4.76 8.98 0.03
C TYR A 48 3.45 8.29 -0.35
N GLN A 49 3.14 7.23 0.38
CA GLN A 49 1.83 6.57 0.33
C GLN A 49 1.01 7.02 1.54
N SER A 50 -0.30 7.19 1.34
CA SER A 50 -1.19 7.54 2.46
C SER A 50 -1.32 6.37 3.43
N GLU A 51 -1.72 6.66 4.68
CA GLU A 51 -1.96 5.62 5.68
C GLU A 51 -2.99 4.60 5.20
N GLN A 52 -3.99 5.03 4.45
CA GLN A 52 -5.01 4.14 3.91
C GLN A 52 -4.42 3.14 2.93
N ILE A 53 -3.51 3.58 2.06
CA ILE A 53 -2.85 2.69 1.10
C ILE A 53 -1.92 1.73 1.82
N VAL A 54 -1.14 2.22 2.79
CA VAL A 54 -0.26 1.38 3.61
C VAL A 54 -1.08 0.29 4.31
N LYS A 55 -2.18 0.66 4.94
CA LYS A 55 -3.04 -0.30 5.64
C LYS A 55 -3.64 -1.33 4.69
N LYS A 56 -4.10 -0.91 3.51
CA LYS A 56 -4.65 -1.83 2.52
C LYS A 56 -3.62 -2.85 2.06
N ILE A 57 -2.39 -2.42 1.83
CA ILE A 57 -1.31 -3.33 1.42
C ILE A 57 -1.01 -4.30 2.55
N GLU A 58 -0.84 -3.82 3.77
CA GLU A 58 -0.53 -4.66 4.91
C GLU A 58 -1.62 -5.68 5.17
N ASP A 59 -2.89 -5.25 5.17
CA ASP A 59 -4.02 -6.16 5.38
C ASP A 59 -4.08 -7.20 4.27
N GLN A 60 -3.89 -6.80 3.02
CA GLN A 60 -3.95 -7.74 1.90
C GLN A 60 -2.84 -8.78 2.00
N LEU A 61 -1.61 -8.36 2.26
CA LEU A 61 -0.49 -9.29 2.40
C LEU A 61 -0.68 -10.24 3.57
N PHE A 62 -1.37 -9.80 4.61
CA PHE A 62 -1.64 -10.64 5.78
C PHE A 62 -2.72 -11.71 5.50
N LEU A 63 -3.66 -11.40 4.60
CA LEU A 63 -4.85 -12.22 4.37
C LEU A 63 -4.75 -13.15 3.18
N ILE A 64 -3.75 -12.98 2.32
CA ILE A 64 -3.55 -13.81 1.13
C ILE A 64 -2.42 -14.81 1.35
N ASP A 65 -2.36 -15.81 0.45
CA ASP A 65 -1.23 -16.73 0.40
C ASP A 65 -0.08 -16.07 -0.38
N CYS A 66 0.88 -15.52 0.33
CA CYS A 66 2.02 -14.81 -0.28
C CYS A 66 2.91 -15.73 -1.12
N LYS A 67 2.78 -17.04 -1.00
CA LYS A 67 3.52 -17.98 -1.84
C LYS A 67 3.06 -17.96 -3.29
N LYS A 68 1.83 -17.48 -3.52
CA LYS A 68 1.25 -17.41 -4.87
C LYS A 68 1.60 -16.15 -5.62
N ILE A 69 2.19 -15.17 -4.98
CA ILE A 69 2.62 -13.94 -5.65
C ILE A 69 4.10 -14.00 -5.95
N GLY A 70 4.49 -13.37 -7.06
CA GLY A 70 5.89 -13.32 -7.47
C GLY A 70 6.68 -12.27 -6.75
N LYS A 71 7.86 -11.96 -7.28
CA LYS A 71 8.73 -10.90 -6.75
C LYS A 71 8.20 -9.51 -7.06
N VAL A 72 7.41 -9.38 -8.12
CA VAL A 72 6.84 -8.13 -8.59
C VAL A 72 5.36 -8.35 -8.85
N ILE A 73 4.54 -7.46 -8.32
CA ILE A 73 3.09 -7.51 -8.55
C ILE A 73 2.57 -6.07 -8.59
N SER A 74 1.60 -5.80 -9.45
CA SER A 74 0.97 -4.48 -9.46
C SER A 74 0.03 -4.34 -8.26
N TYR A 75 -0.22 -3.10 -7.86
CA TYR A 75 -1.14 -2.82 -6.75
C TYR A 75 -2.52 -3.41 -7.02
N LEU A 76 -3.05 -3.23 -8.23
CA LEU A 76 -4.37 -3.74 -8.57
C LEU A 76 -4.41 -5.26 -8.56
N ASP A 77 -3.37 -5.90 -9.08
CA ASP A 77 -3.29 -7.37 -9.06
C ASP A 77 -3.17 -7.88 -7.63
N LEU A 78 -2.39 -7.20 -6.78
CA LEU A 78 -2.28 -7.56 -5.37
C LEU A 78 -3.64 -7.50 -4.68
N MET A 79 -4.40 -6.43 -4.92
CA MET A 79 -5.73 -6.28 -4.32
C MET A 79 -6.74 -7.29 -4.87
N ALA A 80 -6.50 -7.83 -6.05
CA ALA A 80 -7.37 -8.83 -6.68
C ALA A 80 -7.08 -10.27 -6.23
N VAL A 81 -5.98 -10.53 -5.54
CA VAL A 81 -5.66 -11.87 -5.05
C VAL A 81 -6.71 -12.30 -4.02
N PRO A 82 -7.30 -13.51 -4.19
CA PRO A 82 -8.30 -13.99 -3.23
C PRO A 82 -7.72 -14.13 -1.83
N ARG A 83 -8.47 -13.67 -0.84
CA ARG A 83 -8.05 -13.75 0.55
C ARG A 83 -8.34 -15.13 1.12
N LEU A 84 -7.38 -15.67 1.87
CA LEU A 84 -7.57 -16.90 2.64
C LEU A 84 -8.50 -16.64 3.83
N LEU A 85 -8.41 -15.44 4.41
CA LEU A 85 -9.27 -14.98 5.48
C LEU A 85 -10.06 -13.78 4.98
N LYS A 86 -11.31 -13.65 5.42
CA LYS A 86 -12.17 -12.56 4.99
C LYS A 86 -11.84 -11.24 5.65
N LYS A 87 -11.19 -11.29 6.82
CA LYS A 87 -10.75 -10.10 7.53
C LYS A 87 -9.54 -10.42 8.39
N ASN A 88 -8.79 -9.40 8.72
CA ASN A 88 -7.65 -9.51 9.62
C ASN A 88 -8.16 -9.64 11.05
N TYR A 89 -7.82 -10.73 11.73
CA TYR A 89 -8.23 -10.95 13.10
C TYR A 89 -7.65 -9.95 14.08
N PHE A 90 -6.54 -9.32 13.74
CA PHE A 90 -5.95 -8.26 14.57
C PHE A 90 -6.76 -6.98 14.53
N ASP A 91 -7.63 -6.81 13.54
CA ASP A 91 -8.56 -5.70 13.45
C ASP A 91 -9.92 -6.02 14.04
N TYR A 92 -10.04 -7.13 14.78
CA TYR A 92 -11.31 -7.60 15.30
C TYR A 92 -12.04 -6.55 16.13
N PHE A 93 -11.30 -5.78 16.91
CA PHE A 93 -11.87 -4.73 17.78
C PHE A 93 -11.91 -3.37 17.12
N SER A 94 -11.47 -3.25 15.87
CA SER A 94 -11.56 -1.99 15.13
C SER A 94 -12.97 -1.81 14.58
N PRO A 95 -13.53 -0.61 14.69
CA PRO A 95 -14.84 -0.33 14.12
C PRO A 95 -14.84 -0.36 12.61
#